data_87a4f7f7e03f11a611a55d10fac7cefc
#
_entry.id   87a4f7f7e03f11a611a55d10fac7cefc
#
_cell.length_a   1.000
_cell.length_b   1.000
_cell.length_c   1.000
_cell.angle_alpha   90.00
_cell.angle_beta   90.00
_cell.angle_gamma   90.00
#
_symmetry.space_group_name_H-M   'P 1'
#
loop_
_entity.id
_entity.type
_entity.pdbx_description
1 polymer ?
#
loop_
_entity_poly.entity_id
_entity_poly.type
_entity_poly.pdbx_seq_one_letter_code
_entity_poly.pdbx_strand_id
1 'polypeptide(L)'
;VNSLISTSIGLGYSDSDAKVDAGNDAETYDFSIGLNFAFPWAFISVSSAHSFNDYKKADSSVVSDIARSDYSNTFSIGLTKAIGDFFPTLDPNRSTFINLGYEHVDSESNIINYDYEADSYSLSFSKSLKLN
;
A
#
# COMPACT_ATOMS: atom_id res chain seq x y z
N VAL A 1 30.72 -1.25 3.07
CA VAL A 1 29.46 -1.61 2.42
C VAL A 1 28.65 -0.34 2.27
N ASN A 2 28.32 0.05 1.03
CA ASN A 2 27.59 1.28 0.76
C ASN A 2 26.10 1.08 1.01
N SER A 3 25.46 2.03 1.67
CA SER A 3 24.01 2.15 1.74
C SER A 3 23.48 2.64 0.39
N LEU A 4 22.37 2.07 -0.08
CA LEU A 4 21.70 2.48 -1.31
C LEU A 4 20.35 3.08 -0.95
N ILE A 5 20.04 4.22 -1.55
CA ILE A 5 18.71 4.84 -1.49
C ILE A 5 18.10 4.78 -2.88
N SER A 6 16.86 4.34 -2.98
CA SER A 6 16.09 4.40 -4.22
C SER A 6 14.73 5.06 -3.97
N THR A 7 14.25 5.77 -4.98
CA THR A 7 12.96 6.46 -4.96
C THR A 7 12.09 5.91 -6.08
N SER A 8 10.80 5.75 -5.82
CA SER A 8 9.78 5.43 -6.82
C SER A 8 8.71 6.50 -6.83
N ILE A 9 8.19 6.81 -8.00
CA ILE A 9 7.04 7.70 -8.19
C ILE A 9 6.08 6.96 -9.12
N GLY A 10 4.82 6.90 -8.76
CA GLY A 10 3.74 6.30 -9.54
C GLY A 10 2.65 7.31 -9.84
N LEU A 11 2.13 7.26 -11.06
CA LEU A 11 0.94 7.98 -11.51
C LEU A 11 0.01 6.97 -12.17
N GLY A 12 -1.25 6.99 -11.82
CA GLY A 12 -2.28 6.12 -12.39
C GLY A 12 -3.52 6.92 -12.80
N TYR A 13 -4.16 6.45 -13.84
CA TYR A 13 -5.50 6.85 -14.22
C TYR A 13 -6.26 5.61 -14.69
N SER A 14 -7.47 5.46 -14.20
CA SER A 14 -8.39 4.45 -14.71
C SER A 14 -9.80 5.02 -14.83
N ASP A 15 -10.51 4.57 -15.84
CA ASP A 15 -11.92 4.84 -16.07
C ASP A 15 -12.65 3.49 -16.12
N SER A 16 -13.61 3.29 -15.22
CA SER A 16 -14.36 2.06 -15.10
C SER A 16 -15.83 2.30 -15.37
N ASP A 17 -16.39 1.48 -16.26
CA ASP A 17 -17.83 1.45 -16.56
C ASP A 17 -18.42 0.14 -16.05
N ALA A 18 -19.22 0.20 -14.98
CA ALA A 18 -19.92 -0.97 -14.45
C ALA A 18 -21.12 -1.32 -15.33
N LYS A 19 -21.16 -2.55 -15.84
CA LYS A 19 -22.23 -3.01 -16.75
C LYS A 19 -23.57 -3.24 -16.07
N VAL A 20 -23.60 -3.43 -14.77
CA VAL A 20 -24.78 -3.86 -14.00
C VAL A 20 -25.21 -2.83 -12.97
N ASP A 21 -24.26 -2.09 -12.40
CA ASP A 21 -24.51 -1.10 -11.35
C ASP A 21 -23.80 0.21 -11.71
N ALA A 22 -24.59 1.15 -12.23
CA ALA A 22 -24.08 2.45 -12.68
C ALA A 22 -23.54 3.32 -11.52
N GLY A 23 -23.89 3.01 -10.28
CA GLY A 23 -23.33 3.65 -9.07
C GLY A 23 -21.86 3.33 -8.83
N ASN A 24 -21.30 2.33 -9.54
CA ASN A 24 -19.89 1.95 -9.47
C ASN A 24 -19.04 2.44 -10.66
N ASP A 25 -19.63 3.22 -11.58
CA ASP A 25 -18.87 3.89 -12.63
C ASP A 25 -17.99 4.96 -12.01
N ALA A 26 -16.68 4.86 -12.13
CA ALA A 26 -15.77 5.80 -11.51
C ALA A 26 -14.57 6.14 -12.38
N GLU A 27 -14.10 7.37 -12.26
CA GLU A 27 -12.77 7.79 -12.68
C GLU A 27 -11.84 7.81 -11.48
N THR A 28 -10.70 7.16 -11.59
CA THR A 28 -9.70 7.07 -10.52
C THR A 28 -8.40 7.72 -10.95
N TYR A 29 -7.85 8.56 -10.09
CA TYR A 29 -6.54 9.19 -10.25
C TYR A 29 -5.67 8.80 -9.07
N ASP A 30 -4.53 8.17 -9.35
CA ASP A 30 -3.59 7.69 -8.34
C ASP A 30 -2.26 8.44 -8.44
N PHE A 31 -1.71 8.76 -7.28
CA PHE A 31 -0.36 9.25 -7.11
C PHE A 31 0.34 8.49 -6.00
N SER A 32 1.58 8.08 -6.21
CA SER A 32 2.37 7.45 -5.14
C SER A 32 3.83 7.89 -5.16
N ILE A 33 4.43 7.91 -3.99
CA ILE A 33 5.86 8.11 -3.80
C ILE A 33 6.38 7.08 -2.81
N GLY A 34 7.57 6.51 -3.10
CA GLY A 34 8.22 5.54 -2.23
C GLY A 34 9.71 5.83 -2.10
N LEU A 35 10.24 5.59 -0.91
CA LEU A 35 11.64 5.64 -0.56
C LEU A 35 12.07 4.29 -0.02
N ASN A 36 13.17 3.77 -0.53
CA ASN A 36 13.75 2.51 -0.07
C ASN A 36 15.20 2.74 0.35
N PHE A 37 15.52 2.26 1.53
CA PHE A 37 16.84 2.37 2.14
C PHE A 37 17.41 0.96 2.32
N ALA A 38 18.44 0.61 1.56
CA ALA A 38 19.16 -0.63 1.72
C ALA A 38 20.40 -0.39 2.57
N PHE A 39 20.37 -0.84 3.80
CA PHE A 39 21.50 -0.84 4.71
C PHE A 39 22.18 -2.23 4.74
N PRO A 40 23.44 -2.35 5.17
CA PRO A 40 24.10 -3.65 5.35
C PRO A 40 23.36 -4.60 6.29
N TRP A 41 22.54 -4.06 7.19
CA TRP A 41 21.88 -4.77 8.28
C TRP A 41 20.36 -4.85 8.16
N ALA A 42 19.72 -4.05 7.28
CA ALA A 42 18.28 -4.06 7.07
C ALA A 42 17.90 -3.38 5.76
N PHE A 43 16.69 -3.65 5.30
CA PHE A 43 16.02 -2.91 4.24
C PHE A 43 14.80 -2.22 4.85
N ILE A 44 14.66 -0.90 4.62
CA ILE A 44 13.53 -0.10 5.08
C ILE A 44 12.84 0.50 3.87
N SER A 45 11.51 0.40 3.84
CA SER A 45 10.67 1.05 2.84
C SER A 45 9.70 2.01 3.52
N VAL A 46 9.48 3.16 2.91
CA VAL A 46 8.47 4.14 3.31
C VAL A 46 7.73 4.56 2.05
N SER A 47 6.41 4.57 2.07
CA SER A 47 5.63 5.03 0.94
C SER A 47 4.38 5.78 1.36
N SER A 48 3.93 6.67 0.47
CA SER A 48 2.63 7.33 0.54
C SER A 48 1.95 7.19 -0.80
N ALA A 49 0.66 6.85 -0.77
CA ALA A 49 -0.17 6.74 -1.95
C ALA A 49 -1.48 7.53 -1.72
N HIS A 50 -1.91 8.22 -2.75
CA HIS A 50 -3.12 9.02 -2.76
C HIS A 50 -3.99 8.57 -3.92
N SER A 51 -5.27 8.38 -3.67
CA SER A 51 -6.25 7.99 -4.68
C SER A 51 -7.47 8.90 -4.61
N PHE A 52 -7.91 9.38 -5.76
CA PHE A 52 -9.15 10.14 -5.93
C PHE A 52 -10.09 9.33 -6.80
N ASN A 53 -11.29 9.07 -6.32
CA ASN A 53 -12.32 8.33 -7.04
C ASN A 53 -13.54 9.22 -7.20
N ASP A 54 -13.83 9.61 -8.43
CA ASP A 54 -15.03 10.37 -8.77
C ASP A 54 -16.05 9.43 -9.44
N TYR A 55 -17.16 9.18 -8.76
CA TYR A 55 -18.23 8.33 -9.26
C TYR A 55 -19.14 9.14 -10.18
N LYS A 56 -19.45 8.61 -11.37
CA LYS A 56 -20.20 9.31 -12.41
C LYS A 56 -21.68 9.47 -12.09
N LYS A 57 -22.22 8.61 -11.21
CA LYS A 57 -23.65 8.58 -10.87
C LYS A 57 -23.85 8.31 -9.39
N ALA A 58 -24.96 8.80 -8.85
CA ALA A 58 -25.39 8.48 -7.50
C ALA A 58 -25.69 6.98 -7.37
N ASP A 59 -25.26 6.38 -6.25
CA ASP A 59 -25.60 5.01 -5.89
C ASP A 59 -27.04 4.99 -5.36
N SER A 60 -27.94 4.30 -6.07
CA SER A 60 -29.34 4.19 -5.68
C SER A 60 -29.59 3.39 -4.40
N SER A 61 -28.59 2.65 -3.92
CA SER A 61 -28.66 1.91 -2.65
C SER A 61 -28.35 2.81 -1.43
N VAL A 62 -27.72 3.94 -1.65
CA VAL A 62 -27.46 4.98 -0.66
C VAL A 62 -28.45 6.10 -0.91
N VAL A 63 -29.21 6.54 0.10
CA VAL A 63 -30.28 7.55 -0.01
C VAL A 63 -29.73 8.94 -0.33
N SER A 64 -28.92 9.05 -1.35
CA SER A 64 -28.27 10.27 -1.81
C SER A 64 -28.43 10.41 -3.31
N ASP A 65 -28.95 11.55 -3.76
CA ASP A 65 -28.98 11.93 -5.17
C ASP A 65 -27.63 12.53 -5.63
N ILE A 66 -26.59 12.43 -4.79
CA ILE A 66 -25.28 13.01 -5.02
C ILE A 66 -24.31 11.90 -5.45
N ALA A 67 -23.61 12.10 -6.55
CA ALA A 67 -22.53 11.22 -6.94
C ALA A 67 -21.41 11.26 -5.88
N ARG A 68 -20.88 10.09 -5.53
CA ARG A 68 -19.83 9.94 -4.53
C ARG A 68 -18.48 10.42 -5.09
N SER A 69 -17.69 11.05 -4.23
CA SER A 69 -16.31 11.40 -4.50
C SER A 69 -15.50 11.05 -3.27
N ASP A 70 -14.49 10.19 -3.43
CA ASP A 70 -13.65 9.70 -2.34
C ASP A 70 -12.21 10.15 -2.54
N TYR A 71 -11.58 10.51 -1.45
CA TYR A 71 -10.14 10.70 -1.35
C TYR A 71 -9.57 9.71 -0.35
N SER A 72 -8.54 8.96 -0.74
CA SER A 72 -7.85 8.03 0.15
C SER A 72 -6.36 8.35 0.20
N ASN A 73 -5.82 8.37 1.40
CA ASN A 73 -4.41 8.52 1.67
C ASN A 73 -3.91 7.27 2.42
N THR A 74 -2.89 6.62 1.86
CA THR A 74 -2.26 5.45 2.47
C THR A 74 -0.80 5.78 2.77
N PHE A 75 -0.40 5.60 4.02
CA PHE A 75 0.99 5.68 4.45
C PHE A 75 1.46 4.30 4.88
N SER A 76 2.64 3.86 4.38
CA SER A 76 3.19 2.55 4.73
C SER A 76 4.66 2.65 5.10
N ILE A 77 5.06 1.87 6.09
CA ILE A 77 6.46 1.65 6.46
C ILE A 77 6.74 0.16 6.60
N GLY A 78 7.85 -0.30 6.03
CA GLY A 78 8.29 -1.69 6.07
C GLY A 78 9.72 -1.83 6.54
N LEU A 79 10.00 -2.90 7.28
CA LEU A 79 11.34 -3.30 7.70
C LEU A 79 11.55 -4.76 7.34
N THR A 80 12.61 -5.05 6.60
CA THR A 80 13.05 -6.41 6.29
C THR A 80 14.43 -6.65 6.86
N LYS A 81 14.61 -7.75 7.58
CA LYS A 81 15.89 -8.13 8.18
C LYS A 81 16.14 -9.63 8.10
N ALA A 82 17.39 -10.01 7.80
CA ALA A 82 17.78 -11.42 7.78
C ALA A 82 17.80 -12.01 9.20
N ILE A 83 17.23 -13.18 9.37
CA ILE A 83 17.23 -13.92 10.65
C ILE A 83 18.65 -14.30 11.05
N GLY A 84 19.51 -14.61 10.09
CA GLY A 84 20.91 -14.92 10.31
C GLY A 84 21.72 -13.78 10.99
N ASP A 85 21.22 -12.54 10.99
CA ASP A 85 21.86 -11.44 11.75
C ASP A 85 21.67 -11.59 13.27
N PHE A 86 20.57 -12.24 13.70
CA PHE A 86 20.28 -12.51 15.10
C PHE A 86 20.76 -13.91 15.52
N PHE A 87 20.62 -14.87 14.61
CA PHE A 87 20.86 -16.30 14.84
C PHE A 87 21.72 -16.90 13.71
N PRO A 88 23.04 -16.61 13.67
CA PRO A 88 23.93 -17.03 12.60
C PRO A 88 24.01 -18.56 12.45
N THR A 89 23.82 -19.31 13.54
CA THR A 89 23.84 -20.78 13.52
C THR A 89 22.59 -21.39 12.90
N LEU A 90 21.43 -20.69 12.96
CA LEU A 90 20.16 -21.17 12.38
C LEU A 90 20.04 -20.80 10.89
N ASP A 91 20.61 -19.69 10.49
CA ASP A 91 20.57 -19.20 9.10
C ASP A 91 21.93 -18.60 8.69
N PRO A 92 22.98 -19.45 8.54
CA PRO A 92 24.33 -18.98 8.22
C PRO A 92 24.41 -18.31 6.84
N ASN A 93 23.50 -18.65 5.94
CA ASN A 93 23.45 -18.09 4.59
C ASN A 93 22.60 -16.81 4.50
N ARG A 94 21.99 -16.36 5.59
CA ARG A 94 21.08 -15.20 5.63
C ARG A 94 19.97 -15.31 4.56
N SER A 95 19.42 -16.50 4.41
CA SER A 95 18.42 -16.83 3.39
C SER A 95 16.97 -16.65 3.86
N THR A 96 16.79 -16.51 5.18
CA THR A 96 15.47 -16.31 5.81
C THR A 96 15.36 -14.88 6.32
N PHE A 97 14.23 -14.26 6.02
CA PHE A 97 13.98 -12.86 6.38
C PHE A 97 12.71 -12.76 7.22
N ILE A 98 12.75 -11.85 8.18
CA ILE A 98 11.58 -11.34 8.90
C ILE A 98 11.19 -10.01 8.27
N ASN A 99 9.90 -9.85 8.00
CA ASN A 99 9.34 -8.63 7.45
C ASN A 99 8.28 -8.11 8.43
N LEU A 100 8.43 -6.87 8.82
CA LEU A 100 7.48 -6.11 9.63
C LEU A 100 6.91 -5.00 8.77
N GLY A 101 5.61 -4.77 8.85
CA GLY A 101 4.94 -3.69 8.15
C GLY A 101 3.93 -2.99 9.02
N TYR A 102 3.80 -1.71 8.80
CA TYR A 102 2.71 -0.86 9.30
C TYR A 102 2.11 -0.12 8.11
N GLU A 103 0.81 -0.01 8.11
CA GLU A 103 0.05 0.77 7.13
C GLU A 103 -1.07 1.52 7.83
N HIS A 104 -1.22 2.77 7.49
CA HIS A 104 -2.29 3.65 7.90
C HIS A 104 -3.04 4.11 6.66
N VAL A 105 -4.35 3.95 6.67
CA VAL A 105 -5.26 4.41 5.62
C VAL A 105 -6.23 5.41 6.22
N ASP A 106 -6.35 6.57 5.59
CA ASP A 106 -7.36 7.57 5.87
C ASP A 106 -8.14 7.82 4.59
N SER A 107 -9.46 7.63 4.64
CA SER A 107 -10.36 7.77 3.51
C SER A 107 -11.50 8.69 3.86
N GLU A 108 -11.61 9.78 3.11
CA GLU A 108 -12.65 10.78 3.21
C GLU A 108 -13.59 10.69 2.01
N SER A 109 -14.88 10.88 2.23
CA SER A 109 -15.91 10.89 1.19
C SER A 109 -16.84 12.08 1.35
N ASN A 110 -17.41 12.55 0.26
CA ASN A 110 -18.53 13.51 0.34
C ASN A 110 -19.82 12.87 0.89
N ILE A 111 -19.81 11.54 1.10
CA ILE A 111 -20.89 10.77 1.75
C ILE A 111 -20.30 10.13 3.01
N ILE A 112 -20.63 10.66 4.18
CA ILE A 112 -20.03 10.33 5.48
C ILE A 112 -19.96 8.83 5.82
N ASN A 113 -20.87 8.02 5.28
CA ASN A 113 -20.90 6.58 5.52
C ASN A 113 -19.71 5.83 4.88
N TYR A 114 -18.94 6.49 4.03
CA TYR A 114 -17.75 5.94 3.36
C TYR A 114 -16.44 6.47 3.92
N ASP A 115 -16.51 7.37 4.92
CA ASP A 115 -15.32 7.78 5.66
C ASP A 115 -14.84 6.63 6.53
N TYR A 116 -13.56 6.36 6.49
CA TYR A 116 -12.94 5.40 7.40
C TYR A 116 -11.46 5.69 7.61
N GLU A 117 -10.97 5.27 8.76
CA GLU A 117 -9.57 5.27 9.14
C GLU A 117 -9.20 3.86 9.60
N ALA A 118 -8.05 3.36 9.19
CA ALA A 118 -7.60 2.03 9.52
C ALA A 118 -6.09 1.94 9.69
N ASP A 119 -5.67 1.24 10.76
CA ASP A 119 -4.29 0.85 11.00
C ASP A 119 -4.13 -0.65 10.79
N SER A 120 -3.10 -1.05 10.08
CA SER A 120 -2.75 -2.45 9.92
C SER A 120 -1.28 -2.73 10.25
N TYR A 121 -1.03 -3.86 10.86
CA TYR A 121 0.29 -4.35 11.22
C TYR A 121 0.50 -5.73 10.61
N SER A 122 1.65 -5.95 10.01
CA SER A 122 1.98 -7.23 9.41
C SER A 122 3.31 -7.77 9.93
N LEU A 123 3.34 -9.09 10.11
CA LEU A 123 4.56 -9.85 10.36
C LEU A 123 4.56 -11.03 9.41
N SER A 124 5.61 -11.17 8.64
CA SER A 124 5.79 -12.32 7.74
C SER A 124 7.23 -12.82 7.72
N PHE A 125 7.38 -14.07 7.27
CA PHE A 125 8.67 -14.70 7.07
C PHE A 125 8.79 -15.10 5.61
N SER A 126 9.95 -14.82 5.02
CA SER A 126 10.26 -15.25 3.65
C SER A 126 11.60 -15.97 3.60
N LYS A 127 11.73 -16.95 2.70
CA LYS A 127 12.97 -17.70 2.51
C LYS A 127 13.36 -17.72 1.05
N SER A 128 14.61 -17.36 0.77
CA SER A 128 15.22 -17.48 -0.56
C SER A 128 15.83 -18.87 -0.73
N LEU A 129 15.42 -19.59 -1.77
CA LEU A 129 15.99 -20.91 -2.12
C LEU A 129 16.81 -20.74 -3.39
N LYS A 130 18.06 -21.23 -3.35
CA LYS A 130 18.84 -21.41 -4.58
C LYS A 130 18.48 -22.79 -5.14
N LEU A 131 17.91 -22.82 -6.33
CA LEU A 131 17.77 -24.05 -7.13
C LEU A 131 19.09 -24.21 -7.93
N ASN A 132 19.78 -25.30 -7.69
CA ASN A 132 20.99 -25.69 -8.43
C ASN A 132 20.60 -26.37 -9.72
#